data_bcffc9e87306f5af0c9d435512dda851
#
_entry.id   bcffc9e87306f5af0c9d435512dda851
#
_cell.length_a   1.000
_cell.length_b   1.000
_cell.length_c   1.000
_cell.angle_alpha   90.00
_cell.angle_beta   90.00
_cell.angle_gamma   90.00
#
_symmetry.space_group_name_H-M   'P 1'
#
loop_
_entity.id
_entity.type
_entity.pdbx_description
1 polymer ?
#
loop_
_entity_poly.entity_id
_entity_poly.type
_entity_poly.pdbx_seq_one_letter_code
_entity_poly.pdbx_strand_id
1 'polypeptide(L)'
;MPFYPNIPTLKEKGYDFAVSALTVIYAPANTPKEIVATLSKAFLQAAETDEVKQLLKRLDYPLDIKETEELIQIIKKDYELNGKLFRQLGIGIYKKN
;
A
#
# COMPACT_ATOMS: atom_id res chain seq x y z
N MET A 1 4.13 5.76 14.61
CA MET A 1 3.10 6.33 13.71
C MET A 1 3.36 7.83 13.56
N PRO A 2 3.39 8.37 12.31
CA PRO A 2 3.82 9.76 12.08
C PRO A 2 2.95 10.82 12.78
N PHE A 3 1.63 10.59 12.90
CA PHE A 3 0.71 11.52 13.54
C PHE A 3 0.48 11.24 15.03
N TYR A 4 0.90 10.10 15.51
CA TYR A 4 0.67 9.63 16.88
C TYR A 4 1.96 9.01 17.46
N PRO A 5 2.97 9.84 17.73
CA PRO A 5 4.29 9.33 18.14
C PRO A 5 4.28 8.59 19.47
N ASN A 6 3.29 8.84 20.32
CA ASN A 6 3.17 8.18 21.63
C ASN A 6 2.40 6.84 21.58
N ILE A 7 1.85 6.47 20.41
CA ILE A 7 1.16 5.19 20.24
C ILE A 7 2.13 4.19 19.63
N PRO A 8 2.47 3.11 20.32
CA PRO A 8 3.42 2.12 19.81
C PRO A 8 2.78 1.27 18.71
N THR A 9 3.59 0.82 17.77
CA THR A 9 3.19 -0.17 16.77
C THR A 9 3.17 -1.58 17.36
N LEU A 10 2.57 -2.53 16.66
CA LEU A 10 2.60 -3.94 17.05
C LEU A 10 4.03 -4.48 17.11
N LYS A 11 4.89 -4.09 16.16
CA LYS A 11 6.32 -4.46 16.18
C LYS A 11 7.04 -3.97 17.42
N GLU A 12 6.80 -2.72 17.80
CA GLU A 12 7.39 -2.14 19.03
C GLU A 12 6.90 -2.85 20.29
N LYS A 13 5.72 -3.49 20.23
CA LYS A 13 5.17 -4.31 21.31
C LYS A 13 5.62 -5.77 21.27
N GLY A 14 6.50 -6.15 20.34
CA GLY A 14 7.04 -7.49 20.24
C GLY A 14 6.31 -8.44 19.30
N TYR A 15 5.30 -7.96 18.57
CA TYR A 15 4.60 -8.75 17.56
C TYR A 15 5.25 -8.54 16.19
N ASP A 16 5.73 -9.59 15.55
CA ASP A 16 6.29 -9.52 14.20
C ASP A 16 5.16 -9.45 13.15
N PHE A 17 4.43 -8.37 13.20
CA PHE A 17 3.28 -8.16 12.35
C PHE A 17 3.13 -6.67 12.01
N ALA A 18 3.08 -6.36 10.72
CA ALA A 18 2.79 -5.01 10.23
C ALA A 18 1.91 -5.10 8.99
N VAL A 19 0.79 -4.43 9.01
CA VAL A 19 -0.14 -4.32 7.88
C VAL A 19 -0.40 -2.84 7.60
N SER A 20 -0.32 -2.47 6.35
CA SER A 20 -0.67 -1.14 5.87
C SER A 20 -1.74 -1.23 4.80
N ALA A 21 -2.67 -0.30 4.80
CA ALA A 21 -3.57 -0.11 3.68
C ALA A 21 -2.82 0.57 2.54
N LEU A 22 -2.91 0.00 1.34
CA LEU A 22 -2.32 0.58 0.14
C LEU A 22 -3.40 1.20 -0.73
N THR A 23 -3.18 2.43 -1.15
CA THR A 23 -3.96 3.05 -2.23
C THR A 23 -3.11 3.03 -3.48
N VAL A 24 -3.58 2.36 -4.52
CA VAL A 24 -2.81 2.12 -5.74
C VAL A 24 -3.58 2.64 -6.94
N ILE A 25 -2.87 3.27 -7.86
CA ILE A 25 -3.40 3.67 -9.16
C ILE A 25 -2.91 2.63 -10.18
N TYR A 26 -3.84 2.04 -10.92
CA TYR A 26 -3.56 1.01 -11.90
C TYR A 26 -3.74 1.52 -13.32
N ALA A 27 -2.97 0.97 -14.25
CA ALA A 27 -3.18 1.11 -15.67
C ALA A 27 -3.60 -0.24 -16.29
N PRO A 28 -4.26 -0.24 -17.44
CA PRO A 28 -4.55 -1.49 -18.16
C PRO A 28 -3.30 -2.32 -18.44
N ALA A 29 -3.44 -3.64 -18.49
CA ALA A 29 -2.32 -4.59 -18.54
C ALA A 29 -1.35 -4.36 -19.71
N ASN A 30 -1.82 -3.89 -20.85
CA ASN A 30 -1.02 -3.68 -22.05
C ASN A 30 -0.61 -2.21 -22.27
N THR A 31 -0.71 -1.39 -21.23
CA THR A 31 -0.26 0.00 -21.32
C THR A 31 1.26 0.04 -21.55
N PRO A 32 1.75 0.78 -22.55
CA PRO A 32 3.18 0.89 -22.83
C PRO A 32 3.96 1.36 -21.58
N LYS A 33 5.13 0.80 -21.36
CA LYS A 33 5.97 1.11 -20.19
C LYS A 33 6.33 2.59 -20.09
N GLU A 34 6.52 3.25 -21.21
CA GLU A 34 6.83 4.67 -21.30
C GLU A 34 5.69 5.55 -20.78
N ILE A 35 4.45 5.17 -21.07
CA ILE A 35 3.25 5.85 -20.57
C ILE A 35 3.12 5.63 -19.07
N VAL A 36 3.31 4.41 -18.59
CA VAL A 36 3.29 4.10 -17.16
C VAL A 36 4.35 4.90 -16.41
N ALA A 37 5.56 4.99 -16.93
CA ALA A 37 6.64 5.79 -16.34
C ALA A 37 6.28 7.27 -16.28
N THR A 38 5.72 7.84 -17.34
CA THR A 38 5.28 9.24 -17.39
C THR A 38 4.18 9.53 -16.37
N LEU A 39 3.18 8.67 -16.30
CA LEU A 39 2.08 8.79 -15.32
C LEU A 39 2.60 8.64 -13.88
N SER A 40 3.45 7.66 -13.62
CA SER A 40 4.05 7.46 -12.30
C SER A 40 4.80 8.70 -11.84
N LYS A 41 5.62 9.28 -12.70
CA LYS A 41 6.36 10.52 -12.39
C LYS A 41 5.40 11.68 -12.10
N ALA A 42 4.34 11.83 -12.88
CA ALA A 42 3.36 12.90 -12.69
C ALA A 42 2.63 12.75 -11.35
N PHE A 43 2.20 11.53 -10.99
CA PHE A 43 1.55 11.26 -9.71
C PHE A 43 2.49 11.45 -8.52
N LEU A 44 3.75 11.04 -8.64
CA LEU A 44 4.75 11.26 -7.59
C LEU A 44 4.98 12.76 -7.35
N GLN A 45 5.10 13.54 -8.41
CA GLN A 45 5.24 14.99 -8.31
C GLN A 45 4.02 15.65 -7.68
N ALA A 46 2.81 15.22 -8.07
CA ALA A 46 1.57 15.73 -7.49
C ALA A 46 1.46 15.42 -5.99
N ALA A 47 1.91 14.23 -5.57
CA ALA A 47 1.89 13.82 -4.18
C ALA A 47 2.84 14.63 -3.28
N GLU A 48 3.86 15.26 -3.85
CA GLU A 48 4.80 16.11 -3.12
C GLU A 48 4.31 17.56 -2.94
N THR A 49 3.18 17.92 -3.54
CA THR A 49 2.61 19.26 -3.38
C THR A 49 2.06 19.48 -1.98
N ASP A 50 2.12 20.72 -1.50
CA ASP A 50 1.58 21.08 -0.19
C ASP A 50 0.08 20.82 -0.08
N GLU A 51 -0.66 21.00 -1.16
CA GLU A 51 -2.11 20.76 -1.21
C GLU A 51 -2.43 19.29 -0.89
N VAL A 52 -1.73 18.35 -1.50
CA VAL A 52 -1.92 16.92 -1.26
C VAL A 52 -1.47 16.55 0.16
N LYS A 53 -0.32 17.06 0.60
CA LYS A 53 0.18 16.82 1.97
C LYS A 53 -0.81 17.30 3.04
N GLN A 54 -1.38 18.48 2.87
CA GLN A 54 -2.39 19.01 3.78
C GLN A 54 -3.67 18.19 3.76
N LEU A 55 -4.11 17.75 2.59
CA LEU A 55 -5.28 16.89 2.45
C LEU A 55 -5.09 15.56 3.20
N LEU A 56 -3.96 14.90 2.98
CA LEU A 56 -3.64 13.64 3.64
C LEU A 56 -3.55 13.79 5.16
N LYS A 57 -2.98 14.90 5.62
CA LYS A 57 -2.93 15.21 7.06
C LYS A 57 -4.33 15.37 7.66
N ARG A 58 -5.24 16.05 6.96
CA ARG A 58 -6.64 16.21 7.42
C ARG A 58 -7.39 14.88 7.46
N LEU A 59 -7.02 13.95 6.61
CA LEU A 59 -7.62 12.62 6.54
C LEU A 59 -6.95 11.61 7.48
N ASP A 60 -5.97 12.03 8.29
CA ASP A 60 -5.13 11.15 9.09
C ASP A 60 -4.47 10.03 8.27
N TYR A 61 -4.18 10.32 7.01
CA TYR A 61 -3.60 9.38 6.06
C TYR A 61 -2.09 9.63 5.96
N PRO A 62 -1.25 8.70 6.40
CA PRO A 62 0.19 8.90 6.32
C PRO A 62 0.67 8.91 4.86
N LEU A 63 1.55 9.85 4.54
CA LEU A 63 2.19 9.92 3.24
C LEU A 63 3.32 8.91 3.19
N ASP A 64 3.10 7.79 2.53
CA ASP A 64 4.11 6.77 2.29
C ASP A 64 4.08 6.40 0.81
N ILE A 65 4.82 7.19 0.02
CA ILE A 65 4.85 7.05 -1.43
C ILE A 65 5.84 5.95 -1.82
N LYS A 66 5.37 5.03 -2.65
CA LYS A 66 6.18 3.95 -3.20
C LYS A 66 6.32 4.09 -4.71
N GLU A 67 7.52 3.87 -5.20
CA GLU A 67 7.76 3.75 -6.63
C GLU A 67 7.23 2.42 -7.16
N THR A 68 7.03 2.35 -8.48
CA THR A 68 6.37 1.22 -9.14
C THR A 68 7.01 -0.14 -8.79
N GLU A 69 8.34 -0.24 -8.84
CA GLU A 69 9.03 -1.50 -8.57
C GLU A 69 8.87 -1.96 -7.12
N GLU A 70 9.03 -1.05 -6.20
CA GLU A 70 8.82 -1.32 -4.76
C GLU A 70 7.38 -1.72 -4.48
N LEU A 71 6.42 -0.99 -5.07
CA LEU A 71 5.00 -1.28 -4.92
C LEU A 71 4.63 -2.66 -5.44
N ILE A 72 5.16 -3.07 -6.59
CA ILE A 72 4.95 -4.41 -7.16
C ILE A 72 5.41 -5.49 -6.17
N GLN A 73 6.58 -5.32 -5.55
CA GLN A 73 7.09 -6.28 -4.57
C GLN A 73 6.19 -6.36 -3.32
N ILE A 74 5.71 -5.23 -2.84
CA ILE A 74 4.79 -5.18 -1.71
C ILE A 74 3.48 -5.90 -2.04
N ILE A 75 2.90 -5.64 -3.21
CA ILE A 75 1.65 -6.27 -3.65
C ILE A 75 1.81 -7.79 -3.78
N LYS A 76 2.92 -8.26 -4.37
CA LYS A 76 3.20 -9.70 -4.48
C LYS A 76 3.29 -10.36 -3.11
N LYS A 77 4.02 -9.74 -2.19
CA LYS A 77 4.15 -10.25 -0.82
C LYS A 77 2.82 -10.30 -0.09
N ASP A 78 2.02 -9.25 -0.21
CA ASP A 78 0.69 -9.18 0.39
C ASP A 78 -0.25 -10.22 -0.20
N TYR A 79 -0.20 -10.43 -1.51
CA TYR A 79 -0.98 -11.45 -2.19
C TYR A 79 -0.67 -12.86 -1.66
N GLU A 80 0.61 -13.20 -1.52
CA GLU A 80 1.05 -14.49 -0.99
C GLU A 80 0.62 -14.68 0.48
N LEU A 81 0.84 -13.66 1.29
CA LEU A 81 0.50 -13.70 2.71
C LEU A 81 -1.01 -13.84 2.93
N ASN A 82 -1.79 -13.02 2.25
CA ASN A 82 -3.25 -13.05 2.33
C ASN A 82 -3.83 -14.34 1.75
N GLY A 83 -3.26 -14.82 0.64
CA GLY A 83 -3.66 -16.10 0.06
C GLY A 83 -3.43 -17.27 1.02
N LYS A 84 -2.29 -17.30 1.69
CA LYS A 84 -2.00 -18.29 2.73
C LYS A 84 -3.00 -18.22 3.89
N LEU A 85 -3.26 -17.02 4.37
CA LEU A 85 -4.20 -16.78 5.47
C LEU A 85 -5.62 -17.22 5.10
N PHE A 86 -6.10 -16.85 3.92
CA PHE A 86 -7.42 -17.21 3.45
C PHE A 86 -7.59 -18.73 3.29
N ARG A 87 -6.55 -19.42 2.81
CA ARG A 87 -6.56 -20.89 2.76
C ARG A 87 -6.66 -21.51 4.15
N GLN A 88 -5.88 -21.00 5.11
CA GLN A 88 -5.90 -21.50 6.48
C GLN A 88 -7.25 -21.28 7.16
N LEU A 89 -7.87 -20.14 6.93
CA LEU A 89 -9.17 -19.78 7.50
C LEU A 89 -10.35 -20.36 6.72
N GLY A 90 -10.16 -20.91 5.54
CA GLY A 90 -11.23 -21.44 4.68
C GLY A 90 -12.25 -20.40 4.26
N ILE A 91 -11.81 -19.19 3.91
CA ILE A 91 -12.68 -18.09 3.48
C ILE A 91 -12.51 -17.77 2.00
N GLY A 92 -13.48 -17.04 1.44
CA GLY A 92 -13.50 -16.70 0.02
C GLY A 92 -13.64 -17.94 -0.85
N ILE A 93 -12.84 -18.04 -1.91
CA ILE A 93 -12.81 -19.20 -2.81
C ILE A 93 -12.32 -20.49 -2.15
N TYR A 94 -11.70 -20.38 -0.99
CA TYR A 94 -11.20 -21.51 -0.20
C TYR A 94 -12.20 -22.00 0.87
N LYS A 95 -13.41 -21.45 0.88
CA LYS A 95 -14.45 -21.85 1.81
C LYS A 95 -14.82 -23.30 1.59
N LYS A 96 -14.72 -24.12 2.65
CA LYS A 96 -15.19 -25.49 2.63
C LYS A 96 -16.70 -25.51 2.83
N ASN A 97 -17.40 -26.17 1.93
CA ASN A 97 -18.84 -26.39 2.04
C ASN A 97 -19.15 -27.56 2.97
#